data_1110c53a2b5292943ebe79b523abca51
#
_entry.id   1110c53a2b5292943ebe79b523abca51
#
_cell.length_a   1.000
_cell.length_b   1.000
_cell.length_c   1.000
_cell.angle_alpha   90.00
_cell.angle_beta   90.00
_cell.angle_gamma   90.00
#
_symmetry.space_group_name_H-M   'P 1'
#
loop_
_entity.id
_entity.type
_entity.pdbx_description
1 polymer ?
#
loop_
_entity_poly.entity_id
_entity_poly.type
_entity_poly.pdbx_seq_one_letter_code
_entity_poly.pdbx_strand_id
1 'polypeptide(L)'
;MKTDLNQEPVFLTDNNRIVVLEALCSAPNAALPDTCRPFEILEPIMAEGASEKHLPVVETEGLHVTVKVGEIFHPMDGEHNIGWVCLVTKAGCTMRVCLSPSCEPVAHFTLEKGDSPRAAYAYCNLHGLWKTEIQA
;
A
#
# COMPACT_ATOMS: atom_id res chain seq x y z
N MET A 1 -22.72 5.18 9.37
CA MET A 1 -21.56 5.37 8.61
C MET A 1 -20.51 4.34 8.91
N LYS A 2 -19.97 3.88 7.95
CA LYS A 2 -19.12 2.81 8.01
C LYS A 2 -17.70 3.24 7.99
N THR A 3 -17.08 3.17 9.11
CA THR A 3 -15.65 3.22 9.08
C THR A 3 -15.19 1.81 8.90
N ASP A 4 -15.01 1.47 7.71
CA ASP A 4 -14.72 0.10 7.50
C ASP A 4 -13.27 -0.14 7.40
N LEU A 5 -12.79 -0.79 8.39
CA LEU A 5 -11.56 -1.54 8.22
C LEU A 5 -11.65 -2.45 7.00
N ASN A 6 -12.88 -2.79 6.61
CA ASN A 6 -13.09 -3.58 5.41
C ASN A 6 -12.94 -2.81 4.10
N GLN A 7 -12.88 -1.48 4.15
CA GLN A 7 -12.72 -0.65 2.97
C GLN A 7 -11.32 -0.12 2.79
N GLU A 8 -10.55 -0.07 3.86
CA GLU A 8 -9.17 0.33 3.81
C GLU A 8 -8.30 -0.75 4.43
N PRO A 9 -7.26 -1.20 3.76
CA PRO A 9 -6.37 -2.18 4.35
C PRO A 9 -5.68 -1.62 5.58
N VAL A 10 -5.58 -2.44 6.60
CA VAL A 10 -4.84 -2.14 7.82
C VAL A 10 -3.68 -3.12 7.89
N PHE A 11 -2.48 -2.59 7.91
CA PHE A 11 -1.29 -3.42 8.00
C PHE A 11 -0.69 -3.33 9.39
N LEU A 12 -0.13 -4.44 9.84
CA LEU A 12 0.50 -4.57 11.15
C LEU A 12 1.95 -4.99 10.97
N THR A 13 2.81 -4.54 11.86
CA THR A 13 4.20 -4.97 11.84
C THR A 13 4.71 -5.20 13.25
N ASP A 14 5.71 -6.06 13.39
CA ASP A 14 6.42 -6.26 14.64
C ASP A 14 7.43 -5.12 14.87
N ASN A 15 8.02 -5.08 16.07
CA ASN A 15 8.94 -4.01 16.44
C ASN A 15 10.16 -3.89 15.54
N ASN A 16 10.56 -4.99 14.92
CA ASN A 16 11.75 -5.01 14.06
C ASN A 16 11.42 -4.95 12.58
N ARG A 17 10.14 -4.83 12.22
CA ARG A 17 9.67 -4.80 10.83
C ARG A 17 10.08 -6.04 10.04
N ILE A 18 10.20 -7.18 10.70
CA ILE A 18 10.54 -8.43 10.04
C ILE A 18 9.33 -9.02 9.33
N VAL A 19 8.16 -8.84 9.93
CA VAL A 19 6.90 -9.37 9.40
C VAL A 19 5.89 -8.23 9.25
N VAL A 20 5.21 -8.22 8.11
CA VAL A 20 4.07 -7.33 7.87
C VAL A 20 2.86 -8.22 7.63
N LEU A 21 1.79 -7.97 8.37
CA LEU A 21 0.54 -8.70 8.27
C LEU A 21 -0.57 -7.74 7.86
N GLU A 22 -1.56 -8.25 7.16
CA GLU A 22 -2.75 -7.49 6.87
C GLU A 22 -3.90 -7.98 7.73
N ALA A 23 -4.58 -7.06 8.43
CA ALA A 23 -5.77 -7.37 9.20
C ALA A 23 -6.96 -7.38 8.23
N LEU A 24 -7.44 -8.56 7.88
CA LEU A 24 -8.48 -8.69 6.86
C LEU A 24 -9.86 -8.30 7.37
N CYS A 25 -10.09 -8.43 8.66
CA CYS A 25 -11.41 -8.18 9.22
C CYS A 25 -11.29 -7.87 10.71
N SER A 26 -12.12 -6.97 11.18
CA SER A 26 -12.23 -6.69 12.61
C SER A 26 -13.63 -6.16 12.91
N ALA A 27 -13.99 -6.16 14.20
CA ALA A 27 -15.23 -5.51 14.62
C ALA A 27 -15.10 -4.00 14.42
N PRO A 28 -16.18 -3.30 14.07
CA PRO A 28 -16.12 -1.84 13.93
C PRO A 28 -15.58 -1.18 15.20
N ASN A 29 -14.67 -0.23 15.01
CA ASN A 29 -14.07 0.52 16.10
C ASN A 29 -13.30 -0.33 17.13
N ALA A 30 -12.94 -1.55 16.76
CA ALA A 30 -12.15 -2.40 17.66
C ALA A 30 -10.72 -1.88 17.76
N ALA A 31 -10.21 -1.85 18.99
CA ALA A 31 -8.79 -1.64 19.21
C ALA A 31 -8.04 -2.95 18.99
N LEU A 32 -6.77 -2.86 18.64
CA LEU A 32 -5.94 -4.04 18.50
C LEU A 32 -5.80 -4.71 19.88
N PRO A 33 -6.20 -5.97 20.03
CA PRO A 33 -6.13 -6.64 21.33
C PRO A 33 -4.69 -6.93 21.74
N ASP A 34 -4.47 -7.01 23.05
CA ASP A 34 -3.13 -7.27 23.60
C ASP A 34 -2.54 -8.59 23.10
N THR A 35 -3.40 -9.54 22.74
CA THR A 35 -2.95 -10.82 22.21
C THR A 35 -2.24 -10.68 20.85
N CYS A 36 -2.38 -9.54 20.18
CA CYS A 36 -1.68 -9.28 18.94
C CYS A 36 -0.26 -8.76 19.13
N ARG A 37 0.15 -8.51 20.35
CA ARG A 37 1.52 -8.08 20.61
C ARG A 37 2.52 -9.14 20.15
N PRO A 38 3.67 -8.76 19.60
CA PRO A 38 4.21 -7.39 19.50
C PRO A 38 3.75 -6.58 18.28
N PHE A 39 2.71 -7.02 17.56
CA PHE A 39 2.28 -6.33 16.35
C PHE A 39 1.56 -5.04 16.67
N GLU A 40 1.88 -4.00 15.90
CA GLU A 40 1.27 -2.68 15.99
C GLU A 40 0.80 -2.26 14.61
N ILE A 41 -0.18 -1.35 14.58
CA ILE A 41 -0.66 -0.81 13.30
C ILE A 41 0.47 -0.04 12.62
N LEU A 42 0.71 -0.39 11.37
CA LEU A 42 1.68 0.30 10.52
C LEU A 42 0.96 1.45 9.83
N GLU A 43 1.18 2.66 10.33
CA GLU A 43 0.52 3.84 9.80
C GLU A 43 1.14 4.25 8.46
N PRO A 44 0.33 4.44 7.41
CA PRO A 44 0.87 4.86 6.13
C PRO A 44 1.29 6.33 6.14
N ILE A 45 2.39 6.62 5.50
CA ILE A 45 2.91 7.96 5.32
C ILE A 45 2.32 8.53 4.03
N MET A 46 1.74 9.72 4.09
CA MET A 46 1.03 10.30 2.96
C MET A 46 1.65 11.59 2.43
N ALA A 47 2.76 12.03 3.01
CA ALA A 47 3.44 13.23 2.56
C ALA A 47 4.95 13.01 2.60
N GLU A 48 5.63 13.57 1.64
CA GLU A 48 7.06 13.38 1.49
C GLU A 48 7.71 14.73 1.14
N GLY A 49 8.98 14.89 1.49
CA GLY A 49 9.75 16.07 1.14
C GLY A 49 10.23 16.05 -0.31
N ALA A 50 11.24 16.85 -0.60
CA ALA A 50 11.65 17.16 -1.98
C ALA A 50 12.10 15.98 -2.84
N SER A 51 12.48 14.85 -2.27
CA SER A 51 12.96 13.72 -3.09
C SER A 51 11.87 12.88 -3.73
N GLU A 52 10.71 12.84 -3.16
CA GLU A 52 9.51 12.19 -3.71
C GLU A 52 9.72 10.81 -4.33
N LYS A 53 10.42 9.93 -3.60
CA LYS A 53 10.75 8.59 -4.10
C LYS A 53 9.85 7.50 -3.56
N HIS A 54 9.01 7.78 -2.58
CA HIS A 54 8.23 6.77 -1.88
C HIS A 54 6.74 6.80 -2.19
N LEU A 55 6.19 7.99 -2.44
CA LEU A 55 4.75 8.10 -2.69
C LEU A 55 4.38 7.44 -4.01
N PRO A 56 3.42 6.52 -4.01
CA PRO A 56 2.98 5.89 -5.25
C PRO A 56 2.35 6.94 -6.19
N VAL A 57 2.68 6.84 -7.47
CA VAL A 57 2.08 7.64 -8.54
C VAL A 57 1.16 6.74 -9.32
N VAL A 58 -0.11 7.10 -9.41
CA VAL A 58 -1.13 6.27 -10.01
C VAL A 58 -1.55 6.86 -11.35
N GLU A 59 -1.46 6.05 -12.40
CA GLU A 59 -1.89 6.41 -13.75
C GLU A 59 -2.95 5.42 -14.19
N THR A 60 -4.05 5.93 -14.73
CA THR A 60 -5.17 5.11 -15.18
C THR A 60 -5.42 5.30 -16.66
N GLU A 61 -5.55 4.19 -17.38
CA GLU A 61 -5.94 4.20 -18.79
C GLU A 61 -7.01 3.12 -18.96
N GLY A 62 -8.26 3.55 -19.05
CA GLY A 62 -9.38 2.62 -19.07
C GLY A 62 -9.45 1.83 -17.78
N LEU A 63 -9.40 0.50 -17.88
CA LEU A 63 -9.39 -0.40 -16.72
C LEU A 63 -7.97 -0.77 -16.30
N HIS A 64 -6.97 -0.28 -17.02
CA HIS A 64 -5.58 -0.56 -16.68
C HIS A 64 -5.04 0.52 -15.75
N VAL A 65 -4.49 0.10 -14.63
CA VAL A 65 -3.89 1.02 -13.64
C VAL A 65 -2.42 0.68 -13.50
N THR A 66 -1.59 1.70 -13.63
CA THR A 66 -0.15 1.58 -13.40
C THR A 66 0.22 2.37 -12.17
N VAL A 67 0.93 1.74 -11.25
CA VAL A 67 1.43 2.39 -10.04
C VAL A 67 2.95 2.40 -10.09
N LYS A 68 3.52 3.59 -10.08
CA LYS A 68 4.97 3.80 -10.06
C LYS A 68 5.37 4.32 -8.68
N VAL A 69 6.47 3.87 -8.15
CA VAL A 69 6.95 4.32 -6.85
C VAL A 69 8.23 5.11 -7.05
N GLY A 70 8.18 6.31 -6.98
CA GLY A 70 7.69 7.60 -6.78
C GLY A 70 7.82 8.41 -8.09
N GLU A 71 7.78 9.74 -8.02
CA GLU A 71 8.01 10.62 -9.17
C GLU A 71 9.38 10.36 -9.79
N ILE A 72 10.37 10.18 -8.94
CA ILE A 72 11.68 9.64 -9.30
C ILE A 72 11.67 8.22 -8.77
N PHE A 73 12.00 7.25 -9.60
CA PHE A 73 11.93 5.85 -9.20
C PHE A 73 12.73 5.58 -7.94
N HIS A 74 12.06 4.92 -7.01
CA HIS A 74 12.68 4.46 -5.77
C HIS A 74 13.76 3.43 -6.09
N PRO A 75 14.85 3.38 -5.30
CA PRO A 75 15.83 2.31 -5.46
C PRO A 75 15.22 0.92 -5.40
N MET A 76 15.77 0.01 -6.18
CA MET A 76 15.33 -1.38 -6.28
C MET A 76 16.55 -2.31 -6.23
N ASP A 77 17.41 -2.12 -5.23
CA ASP A 77 18.53 -3.02 -5.01
C ASP A 77 18.23 -4.01 -3.88
N GLY A 78 19.18 -4.87 -3.56
CA GLY A 78 18.95 -5.92 -2.57
C GLY A 78 18.79 -5.43 -1.14
N GLU A 79 19.27 -4.22 -0.84
CA GLU A 79 19.24 -3.68 0.52
C GLU A 79 18.17 -2.62 0.71
N HIS A 80 17.79 -1.93 -0.36
CA HIS A 80 16.80 -0.85 -0.31
C HIS A 80 15.88 -0.99 -1.51
N ASN A 81 14.64 -1.35 -1.26
CA ASN A 81 13.70 -1.67 -2.34
C ASN A 81 12.26 -1.50 -1.89
N ILE A 82 11.38 -1.48 -2.90
CA ILE A 82 9.93 -1.58 -2.68
C ILE A 82 9.57 -3.05 -2.82
N GLY A 83 9.08 -3.64 -1.74
CA GLY A 83 8.74 -5.06 -1.72
C GLY A 83 7.41 -5.39 -2.38
N TRP A 84 6.44 -4.50 -2.26
CA TRP A 84 5.12 -4.72 -2.85
C TRP A 84 4.36 -3.41 -3.01
N VAL A 85 3.38 -3.46 -3.90
CA VAL A 85 2.43 -2.37 -4.17
C VAL A 85 1.03 -2.94 -4.01
N CYS A 86 0.15 -2.22 -3.33
CA CYS A 86 -1.23 -2.61 -3.11
C CYS A 86 -2.15 -1.54 -3.68
N LEU A 87 -3.12 -1.97 -4.47
CA LEU A 87 -4.13 -1.07 -5.04
C LEU A 87 -5.49 -1.39 -4.44
N VAL A 88 -6.18 -0.37 -3.98
CA VAL A 88 -7.53 -0.48 -3.43
C VAL A 88 -8.48 0.22 -4.36
N THR A 89 -9.59 -0.42 -4.70
CA THR A 89 -10.58 0.12 -5.63
C THR A 89 -11.84 0.59 -4.92
N LYS A 90 -12.64 1.38 -5.62
CA LYS A 90 -13.91 1.88 -5.09
C LYS A 90 -14.93 0.78 -4.84
N ALA A 91 -14.86 -0.30 -5.60
CA ALA A 91 -15.75 -1.44 -5.39
C ALA A 91 -15.33 -2.31 -4.20
N GLY A 92 -14.20 -2.02 -3.57
CA GLY A 92 -13.72 -2.77 -2.41
C GLY A 92 -12.73 -3.88 -2.75
N CYS A 93 -12.20 -3.87 -3.95
CA CYS A 93 -11.18 -4.84 -4.35
C CYS A 93 -9.82 -4.39 -3.82
N THR A 94 -9.04 -5.31 -3.32
CA THR A 94 -7.66 -5.07 -2.89
C THR A 94 -6.77 -6.03 -3.66
N MET A 95 -5.80 -5.47 -4.38
CA MET A 95 -4.86 -6.25 -5.20
C MET A 95 -3.44 -5.90 -4.80
N ARG A 96 -2.56 -6.89 -4.80
CA ARG A 96 -1.16 -6.69 -4.44
C ARG A 96 -0.25 -7.33 -5.47
N VAL A 97 0.79 -6.61 -5.84
CA VAL A 97 1.87 -7.11 -6.68
C VAL A 97 3.16 -7.05 -5.87
N CYS A 98 3.83 -8.20 -5.75
CA CYS A 98 5.14 -8.27 -5.13
C CYS A 98 6.19 -7.92 -6.16
N LEU A 99 7.17 -7.11 -5.78
CA LEU A 99 8.24 -6.68 -6.68
C LEU A 99 9.55 -7.35 -6.25
N SER A 100 10.42 -7.58 -7.21
CA SER A 100 11.75 -8.09 -6.92
C SER A 100 12.79 -6.99 -7.10
N PRO A 101 13.93 -7.07 -6.39
CA PRO A 101 14.95 -6.02 -6.48
C PRO A 101 15.52 -5.78 -7.87
N SER A 102 15.40 -6.72 -8.79
CA SER A 102 15.91 -6.54 -10.15
C SER A 102 14.93 -5.87 -11.09
N CYS A 103 13.73 -5.52 -10.62
CA CYS A 103 12.68 -4.91 -11.45
C CYS A 103 12.59 -3.42 -11.17
N GLU A 104 11.95 -2.68 -12.10
CA GLU A 104 11.55 -1.31 -11.82
C GLU A 104 10.44 -1.29 -10.77
N PRO A 105 10.32 -0.21 -9.98
CA PRO A 105 9.27 -0.11 -8.96
C PRO A 105 7.93 0.28 -9.59
N VAL A 106 7.42 -0.58 -10.45
CA VAL A 106 6.18 -0.36 -11.22
C VAL A 106 5.31 -1.60 -11.12
N ALA A 107 4.04 -1.38 -10.80
CA ALA A 107 3.05 -2.44 -10.74
C ALA A 107 1.90 -2.14 -11.68
N HIS A 108 1.34 -3.17 -12.30
CA HIS A 108 0.23 -3.07 -13.24
C HIS A 108 -0.97 -3.85 -12.73
N PHE A 109 -2.14 -3.27 -12.88
CA PHE A 109 -3.40 -3.86 -12.41
C PHE A 109 -4.46 -3.71 -13.49
N THR A 110 -5.34 -4.69 -13.59
CA THR A 110 -6.51 -4.61 -14.46
C THR A 110 -7.75 -4.69 -13.59
N LEU A 111 -8.64 -3.73 -13.74
CA LEU A 111 -9.84 -3.62 -12.91
C LEU A 111 -11.05 -4.25 -13.60
N GLU A 112 -12.05 -4.62 -12.81
CA GLU A 112 -13.35 -5.00 -13.32
C GLU A 112 -14.03 -3.82 -13.97
N LYS A 113 -14.85 -4.09 -14.97
CA LYS A 113 -15.64 -3.06 -15.63
C LYS A 113 -16.51 -2.31 -14.62
N GLY A 114 -16.44 -1.00 -14.65
CA GLY A 114 -17.19 -0.14 -13.73
C GLY A 114 -16.45 0.21 -12.45
N ASP A 115 -15.32 -0.41 -12.20
CA ASP A 115 -14.51 -0.09 -11.02
C ASP A 115 -13.48 0.98 -11.33
N SER A 116 -12.94 1.58 -10.29
CA SER A 116 -11.89 2.60 -10.42
C SER A 116 -10.99 2.59 -9.19
N PRO A 117 -9.75 3.09 -9.32
CA PRO A 117 -8.84 3.08 -8.18
C PRO A 117 -9.23 4.11 -7.13
N ARG A 118 -8.99 3.79 -5.88
CA ARG A 118 -9.24 4.68 -4.74
C ARG A 118 -7.97 5.06 -4.00
N ALA A 119 -7.07 4.12 -3.80
CA ALA A 119 -5.81 4.37 -3.10
C ALA A 119 -4.76 3.37 -3.53
N ALA A 120 -3.51 3.78 -3.45
CA ALA A 120 -2.37 2.90 -3.67
C ALA A 120 -1.40 2.98 -2.51
N TYR A 121 -0.83 1.83 -2.15
CA TYR A 121 0.15 1.69 -1.09
C TYR A 121 1.43 1.10 -1.65
N ALA A 122 2.56 1.51 -1.11
CA ALA A 122 3.85 0.94 -1.43
C ALA A 122 4.64 0.72 -0.14
N TYR A 123 5.30 -0.42 -0.05
CA TYR A 123 6.09 -0.74 1.14
C TYR A 123 7.58 -0.74 0.83
N CYS A 124 8.30 0.18 1.51
CA CYS A 124 9.75 0.25 1.45
C CYS A 124 10.33 -0.50 2.66
N ASN A 125 11.28 -1.38 2.42
CA ASN A 125 11.86 -2.18 3.51
C ASN A 125 12.59 -1.34 4.56
N LEU A 126 13.07 -0.16 4.20
CA LEU A 126 13.77 0.72 5.14
C LEU A 126 12.89 1.84 5.68
N HIS A 127 11.96 2.36 4.90
CA HIS A 127 11.23 3.57 5.24
C HIS A 127 9.72 3.37 5.46
N GLY A 128 9.25 2.13 5.41
CA GLY A 128 7.89 1.79 5.80
C GLY A 128 6.84 1.87 4.71
N LEU A 129 5.60 2.11 5.13
CA LEU A 129 4.42 2.08 4.28
C LEU A 129 4.04 3.48 3.82
N TRP A 130 3.81 3.63 2.53
CA TRP A 130 3.47 4.90 1.89
C TRP A 130 2.14 4.77 1.16
N LYS A 131 1.34 5.83 1.16
CA LYS A 131 0.00 5.80 0.60
C LYS A 131 -0.28 7.06 -0.21
N THR A 132 -0.94 6.88 -1.34
CA THR A 132 -1.52 7.98 -2.13
C THR A 132 -3.02 7.71 -2.27
N GLU A 133 -3.83 8.69 -1.93
CA GLU A 133 -5.27 8.63 -2.17
C GLU A 133 -5.58 9.25 -3.52
N ILE A 134 -6.52 8.64 -4.24
CA ILE A 134 -6.91 9.12 -5.56
C ILE A 134 -8.20 9.91 -5.40
N GLN A 135 -8.18 11.14 -5.85
CA GLN A 135 -9.35 12.00 -5.80
C GLN A 135 -10.39 11.51 -6.80
N ALA A 136 -11.64 11.56 -6.38
CA ALA A 136 -12.76 11.11 -7.20
C ALA A 136 -12.97 11.99 -8.42
#